data_49b292598198e7cff8a6745587591eda
#
_entry.id   49b292598198e7cff8a6745587591eda
#
_cell.length_a   1.000
_cell.length_b   1.000
_cell.length_c   1.000
_cell.angle_alpha   90.00
_cell.angle_beta   90.00
_cell.angle_gamma   90.00
#
_symmetry.space_group_name_H-M   'P 1'
#
loop_
_entity.id
_entity.type
_entity.pdbx_description
1 polymer ?
#
loop_
_entity_poly.entity_id
_entity_poly.type
_entity_poly.pdbx_seq_one_letter_code
_entity_poly.pdbx_strand_id
1 'polypeptide(L)'
;KQALKTLITTSISGHVVIITYQCEKYLRFTDPRISESGRLVIVDGNPDNICNINFISPTLSDIFTDSYSGIQNIGTAIDSCFNRDAYIATAIDKSSFAESVFHISQVNNSYDILRNKDSRTGIVPQACGLPEQWDYVLHQMGKSGTWTTVIVDNFGSENNLLHVIREYPKFDVEKRWLYYIALLICGVKNNDYLKLALNKTSKSSELIKNIFRSVLDIDWKSENYQKLYRQRKSLISELKKPLPETIDFCKILSTKGEDEIYYLTDLTQPEKEKIIKWLSNYGVKYSKDELVSILMNVYPDLAYYLSSYRYRNEFLNTYFENYKYQKITNRILPSFDKVVEEQAIKMDFVTILKPRTAYVDKLDTQNAQVFFVDAMGVEYLSFIQQKCSEYGLSANISCARCELPSLTVFNKEFVDVLKDKGCLISDIKDLDDIKHHGKDSFDYEKEKTPIYLIKELEIIDDLLTKIKASILAGSYNKAIIISDHGASRLAVLHETENIWNMETKGEHSGRCCKISE
;
A
#
# COMPACT_ATOMS: atom_id res chain seq x y z
N LYS A 1 -28.46 -46.49 49.47
CA LYS A 1 -27.75 -47.04 50.62
C LYS A 1 -28.07 -48.51 50.83
N GLN A 2 -29.38 -48.88 50.93
CA GLN A 2 -29.82 -50.26 51.15
C GLN A 2 -29.40 -51.17 49.96
N ALA A 3 -29.61 -50.73 48.72
CA ALA A 3 -29.19 -51.47 47.50
C ALA A 3 -27.66 -51.74 47.47
N LEU A 4 -26.84 -50.78 47.91
CA LEU A 4 -25.41 -50.90 48.00
C LEU A 4 -25.00 -51.95 49.05
N LYS A 5 -25.66 -51.91 50.21
CA LYS A 5 -25.46 -52.94 51.26
C LYS A 5 -25.78 -54.35 50.75
N THR A 6 -26.89 -54.50 50.07
CA THR A 6 -27.30 -55.78 49.50
C THR A 6 -26.28 -56.32 48.48
N LEU A 7 -25.82 -55.42 47.55
CA LEU A 7 -24.81 -55.80 46.56
C LEU A 7 -23.47 -56.19 47.16
N ILE A 8 -23.00 -55.50 48.22
CA ILE A 8 -21.73 -55.79 48.89
C ILE A 8 -21.79 -57.08 49.69
N THR A 9 -22.97 -57.43 50.23
CA THR A 9 -23.17 -58.65 51.04
C THR A 9 -23.58 -59.88 50.21
N THR A 10 -23.96 -59.70 48.94
CA THR A 10 -24.36 -60.82 48.05
C THR A 10 -23.13 -61.46 47.43
N SER A 11 -23.10 -62.81 47.40
CA SER A 11 -22.06 -63.57 46.71
C SER A 11 -22.29 -63.45 45.23
N ILE A 12 -21.42 -62.74 44.53
CA ILE A 12 -21.48 -62.52 43.10
C ILE A 12 -20.32 -63.29 42.45
N SER A 13 -20.61 -64.08 41.44
CA SER A 13 -19.56 -64.72 40.62
C SER A 13 -19.00 -63.70 39.63
N GLY A 14 -17.73 -63.34 39.81
CA GLY A 14 -17.03 -62.37 38.99
C GLY A 14 -16.70 -61.07 39.75
N HIS A 15 -16.09 -60.12 39.04
CA HIS A 15 -15.76 -58.79 39.60
C HIS A 15 -16.84 -57.80 39.23
N VAL A 16 -17.42 -57.13 40.23
CA VAL A 16 -18.39 -56.04 40.05
C VAL A 16 -17.79 -54.77 40.62
N VAL A 17 -17.68 -53.76 39.77
CA VAL A 17 -17.25 -52.40 40.14
C VAL A 17 -18.47 -51.52 40.09
N ILE A 18 -18.84 -50.89 41.21
CA ILE A 18 -19.96 -49.96 41.29
C ILE A 18 -19.38 -48.57 41.42
N ILE A 19 -19.53 -47.77 40.39
CA ILE A 19 -19.09 -46.38 40.37
C ILE A 19 -20.27 -45.49 40.78
N THR A 20 -20.06 -44.66 41.81
CA THR A 20 -21.03 -43.68 42.26
C THR A 20 -20.44 -42.29 42.09
N TYR A 21 -21.23 -41.34 41.55
CA TYR A 21 -20.80 -39.98 41.30
C TYR A 21 -21.54 -39.00 42.21
N GLN A 22 -20.81 -38.10 42.88
CA GLN A 22 -21.34 -37.13 43.83
C GLN A 22 -22.19 -37.72 45.00
N CYS A 23 -21.86 -38.92 45.43
CA CYS A 23 -22.59 -39.64 46.47
C CYS A 23 -21.89 -39.68 47.85
N GLU A 24 -20.76 -39.00 48.01
CA GLU A 24 -19.90 -39.06 49.21
C GLU A 24 -20.68 -38.80 50.51
N LYS A 25 -21.53 -37.75 50.54
CA LYS A 25 -22.33 -37.40 51.69
C LYS A 25 -23.29 -38.52 52.13
N TYR A 26 -23.66 -39.42 51.25
CA TYR A 26 -24.52 -40.56 51.52
C TYR A 26 -23.71 -41.81 51.91
N LEU A 27 -22.46 -41.87 51.56
CA LEU A 27 -21.55 -42.97 51.78
C LEU A 27 -20.73 -42.81 53.10
N ARG A 28 -20.53 -41.58 53.59
CA ARG A 28 -19.78 -41.25 54.82
C ARG A 28 -20.26 -41.97 56.07
N PHE A 29 -21.49 -42.47 56.10
CA PHE A 29 -22.08 -43.20 57.22
C PHE A 29 -22.35 -44.67 56.83
N THR A 30 -21.51 -45.28 56.02
CA THR A 30 -21.55 -46.72 55.70
C THR A 30 -21.01 -47.51 56.88
N ASP A 31 -21.49 -48.74 57.03
CA ASP A 31 -21.04 -49.67 58.05
C ASP A 31 -19.50 -49.78 58.02
N PRO A 32 -18.82 -49.60 59.19
CA PRO A 32 -17.35 -49.72 59.27
C PRO A 32 -16.75 -50.98 58.60
N ARG A 33 -17.48 -52.06 58.65
CA ARG A 33 -17.07 -53.34 58.06
C ARG A 33 -16.94 -53.25 56.52
N ILE A 34 -17.63 -52.32 55.89
CA ILE A 34 -17.54 -52.10 54.43
C ILE A 34 -16.30 -51.28 54.11
N SER A 35 -16.00 -50.25 54.87
CA SER A 35 -14.81 -49.42 54.70
C SER A 35 -13.52 -50.18 55.04
N GLU A 36 -13.55 -51.05 56.08
CA GLU A 36 -12.42 -51.87 56.47
C GLU A 36 -12.16 -53.06 55.54
N SER A 37 -13.12 -53.45 54.73
CA SER A 37 -12.98 -54.52 53.75
C SER A 37 -12.10 -54.19 52.53
N GLY A 38 -11.65 -52.97 52.38
CA GLY A 38 -10.93 -52.50 51.21
C GLY A 38 -11.76 -52.43 49.92
N ARG A 39 -13.10 -52.68 50.05
CA ARG A 39 -14.03 -52.70 48.90
C ARG A 39 -14.64 -51.35 48.54
N LEU A 40 -14.47 -50.35 49.42
CA LEU A 40 -14.90 -49.00 49.19
C LEU A 40 -13.66 -48.12 48.97
N VAL A 41 -13.52 -47.67 47.78
CA VAL A 41 -12.47 -46.71 47.39
C VAL A 41 -13.17 -45.38 47.18
N ILE A 42 -12.80 -44.35 47.92
CA ILE A 42 -13.24 -42.97 47.72
C ILE A 42 -12.11 -42.28 46.98
N VAL A 43 -12.42 -41.80 45.80
CA VAL A 43 -11.49 -40.98 45.02
C VAL A 43 -11.91 -39.51 45.22
N ASP A 44 -11.12 -38.79 46.00
CA ASP A 44 -11.26 -37.33 46.12
C ASP A 44 -10.46 -36.69 45.00
N GLY A 45 -11.14 -35.90 44.20
CA GLY A 45 -10.52 -35.11 43.12
C GLY A 45 -11.15 -33.75 42.99
N ASN A 46 -10.37 -32.78 42.63
CA ASN A 46 -10.91 -31.48 42.23
C ASN A 46 -11.43 -31.58 40.78
N PRO A 47 -12.74 -31.41 40.53
CA PRO A 47 -13.28 -31.49 39.17
C PRO A 47 -12.68 -30.46 38.22
N ASP A 48 -12.02 -29.42 38.73
CA ASP A 48 -11.31 -28.42 37.91
C ASP A 48 -9.91 -28.90 37.44
N ASN A 49 -9.44 -30.07 37.95
CA ASN A 49 -8.14 -30.63 37.64
C ASN A 49 -8.27 -31.86 36.68
N ILE A 50 -9.08 -31.73 35.66
CA ILE A 50 -9.25 -32.78 34.65
C ILE A 50 -8.07 -32.72 33.65
N CYS A 51 -7.32 -33.81 33.56
CA CYS A 51 -6.35 -33.99 32.53
C CYS A 51 -7.06 -34.26 31.17
N ASN A 52 -6.84 -33.43 30.17
CA ASN A 52 -7.28 -33.71 28.81
C ASN A 52 -6.25 -34.65 28.15
N ILE A 53 -6.74 -35.73 27.55
CA ILE A 53 -5.89 -36.68 26.83
C ILE A 53 -6.00 -36.37 25.33
N ASN A 54 -4.87 -36.10 24.71
CA ASN A 54 -4.79 -35.85 23.28
C ASN A 54 -4.09 -37.02 22.57
N PHE A 55 -4.83 -37.80 21.80
CA PHE A 55 -4.24 -38.78 20.91
C PHE A 55 -3.66 -38.05 19.72
N ILE A 56 -2.36 -38.21 19.49
CA ILE A 56 -1.64 -37.66 18.36
C ILE A 56 -1.18 -38.76 17.42
N SER A 57 -1.06 -38.46 16.12
CA SER A 57 -0.45 -39.37 15.17
C SER A 57 0.99 -39.73 15.59
N PRO A 58 1.45 -40.97 15.48
CA PRO A 58 2.85 -41.32 15.73
C PRO A 58 3.85 -40.48 14.92
N THR A 59 3.47 -39.96 13.74
CA THR A 59 4.29 -39.08 12.92
C THR A 59 4.52 -37.70 13.53
N LEU A 60 3.75 -37.32 14.54
CA LEU A 60 3.87 -36.05 15.25
C LEU A 60 4.64 -36.17 16.57
N SER A 61 5.08 -37.37 16.95
CA SER A 61 5.79 -37.62 18.22
C SER A 61 7.07 -36.82 18.36
N ASP A 62 7.79 -36.57 17.26
CA ASP A 62 9.05 -35.84 17.26
C ASP A 62 8.84 -34.33 17.54
N ILE A 63 7.65 -33.81 17.22
CA ILE A 63 7.26 -32.43 17.50
C ILE A 63 6.85 -32.25 18.97
N PHE A 64 6.35 -33.34 19.61
CA PHE A 64 5.94 -33.37 21.00
C PHE A 64 6.92 -34.15 21.87
N THR A 65 8.00 -33.50 22.28
CA THR A 65 9.02 -34.14 23.15
C THR A 65 8.48 -34.68 24.47
N ASP A 66 7.27 -34.23 24.89
CA ASP A 66 6.58 -34.71 26.10
C ASP A 66 5.43 -35.67 25.78
N SER A 67 5.37 -36.20 24.56
CA SER A 67 4.39 -37.22 24.22
C SER A 67 4.83 -38.61 24.70
N TYR A 68 3.85 -39.38 25.16
CA TYR A 68 4.06 -40.78 25.52
C TYR A 68 3.75 -41.67 24.33
N SER A 69 4.65 -42.59 24.00
CA SER A 69 4.45 -43.50 22.86
C SER A 69 3.62 -44.72 23.28
N GLY A 70 2.50 -44.88 22.57
CA GLY A 70 1.61 -46.04 22.75
C GLY A 70 0.60 -45.90 23.89
N ILE A 71 -0.57 -46.52 23.70
CA ILE A 71 -1.71 -46.43 24.61
C ILE A 71 -1.45 -47.04 25.99
N GLN A 72 -0.49 -47.97 26.08
CA GLN A 72 -0.09 -48.61 27.33
C GLN A 72 0.47 -47.61 28.35
N ASN A 73 0.94 -46.48 27.90
CA ASN A 73 1.51 -45.42 28.75
C ASN A 73 0.49 -44.38 29.20
N ILE A 74 -0.81 -44.56 28.95
CA ILE A 74 -1.85 -43.58 29.29
C ILE A 74 -1.89 -43.27 30.79
N GLY A 75 -1.75 -44.30 31.65
CA GLY A 75 -1.71 -44.08 33.11
C GLY A 75 -0.52 -43.22 33.53
N THR A 76 0.68 -43.54 33.03
CA THR A 76 1.90 -42.76 33.31
C THR A 76 1.76 -41.31 32.80
N ALA A 77 1.13 -41.13 31.64
CA ALA A 77 0.91 -39.81 31.07
C ALA A 77 -0.04 -38.97 31.95
N ILE A 78 -1.12 -39.57 32.45
CA ILE A 78 -2.08 -38.93 33.35
C ILE A 78 -1.39 -38.51 34.65
N ASP A 79 -0.64 -39.43 35.28
CA ASP A 79 0.07 -39.17 36.53
C ASP A 79 1.12 -38.05 36.41
N SER A 80 1.77 -37.95 35.28
CA SER A 80 2.82 -36.98 35.03
C SER A 80 2.30 -35.61 34.58
N CYS A 81 1.07 -35.54 34.04
CA CYS A 81 0.47 -34.33 33.47
C CYS A 81 -0.63 -33.74 34.33
N PHE A 82 -0.48 -33.80 35.65
CA PHE A 82 -1.43 -33.19 36.57
C PHE A 82 -1.65 -31.71 36.25
N ASN A 83 -2.91 -31.32 35.97
CA ASN A 83 -3.33 -29.98 35.52
C ASN A 83 -2.78 -29.55 34.12
N ARG A 84 -2.38 -30.49 33.30
CA ARG A 84 -1.91 -30.24 31.91
C ARG A 84 -2.55 -31.21 30.94
N ASP A 85 -2.47 -30.87 29.65
CA ASP A 85 -2.84 -31.80 28.59
C ASP A 85 -1.79 -32.92 28.44
N ALA A 86 -2.22 -34.19 28.46
CA ALA A 86 -1.40 -35.33 28.17
C ALA A 86 -1.45 -35.66 26.67
N TYR A 87 -0.30 -35.88 26.06
CA TYR A 87 -0.20 -36.24 24.64
C TYR A 87 0.28 -37.68 24.49
N ILE A 88 -0.48 -38.50 23.77
CA ILE A 88 -0.19 -39.91 23.55
C ILE A 88 -0.10 -40.20 22.06
N ALA A 89 1.09 -40.55 21.59
CA ALA A 89 1.33 -40.94 20.21
C ALA A 89 0.76 -42.34 19.96
N THR A 90 -0.35 -42.47 19.24
CA THR A 90 -1.02 -43.74 18.99
C THR A 90 -1.76 -43.71 17.65
N ALA A 91 -1.84 -44.88 17.00
CA ALA A 91 -2.67 -45.08 15.81
C ALA A 91 -4.10 -45.48 16.16
N ILE A 92 -4.43 -45.61 17.45
CA ILE A 92 -5.77 -46.03 17.90
C ILE A 92 -6.71 -44.82 17.83
N ASP A 93 -7.88 -45.04 17.23
CA ASP A 93 -8.91 -43.99 17.15
C ASP A 93 -9.60 -43.78 18.51
N LYS A 94 -9.91 -42.53 18.83
CA LYS A 94 -10.57 -42.16 20.09
C LYS A 94 -11.94 -42.81 20.28
N SER A 95 -12.61 -43.24 19.21
CA SER A 95 -13.90 -43.94 19.29
C SER A 95 -13.78 -45.27 20.08
N SER A 96 -12.57 -45.87 20.15
CA SER A 96 -12.29 -47.05 20.98
C SER A 96 -12.42 -46.74 22.47
N PHE A 97 -12.52 -45.49 22.85
CA PHE A 97 -12.62 -45.02 24.25
C PHE A 97 -13.87 -44.15 24.49
N ALA A 98 -14.94 -44.43 23.76
CA ALA A 98 -16.18 -43.67 23.84
C ALA A 98 -16.77 -43.58 25.28
N GLU A 99 -16.48 -44.60 26.09
CA GLU A 99 -16.94 -44.74 27.49
C GLU A 99 -15.92 -44.19 28.50
N SER A 100 -14.85 -43.51 28.05
CA SER A 100 -13.82 -42.97 28.92
C SER A 100 -14.38 -41.87 29.83
N VAL A 101 -13.96 -41.87 31.09
CA VAL A 101 -14.20 -40.77 32.03
C VAL A 101 -13.36 -39.54 31.75
N PHE A 102 -12.30 -39.70 30.97
CA PHE A 102 -11.43 -38.60 30.53
C PHE A 102 -11.92 -38.04 29.21
N HIS A 103 -11.79 -36.75 29.05
CA HIS A 103 -12.01 -36.13 27.75
C HIS A 103 -10.84 -36.50 26.83
N ILE A 104 -11.14 -37.30 25.79
CA ILE A 104 -10.14 -37.73 24.82
C ILE A 104 -10.40 -36.98 23.51
N SER A 105 -9.45 -36.16 23.09
CA SER A 105 -9.41 -35.56 21.77
C SER A 105 -8.45 -36.32 20.85
N GLN A 106 -8.75 -36.31 19.58
CA GLN A 106 -7.86 -36.88 18.56
C GLN A 106 -7.31 -35.76 17.71
N VAL A 107 -5.99 -35.78 17.55
CA VAL A 107 -5.24 -34.76 16.85
C VAL A 107 -4.45 -35.40 15.75
N ASN A 108 -4.87 -35.20 14.52
CA ASN A 108 -4.30 -35.92 13.37
C ASN A 108 -3.20 -35.14 12.65
N ASN A 109 -3.07 -33.85 12.93
CA ASN A 109 -2.14 -32.95 12.26
C ASN A 109 -1.80 -31.73 13.13
N SER A 110 -0.78 -30.98 12.71
CA SER A 110 -0.28 -29.83 13.46
C SER A 110 -1.32 -28.71 13.61
N TYR A 111 -2.24 -28.54 12.67
CA TYR A 111 -3.31 -27.56 12.78
C TYR A 111 -4.26 -27.86 13.95
N ASP A 112 -4.65 -29.12 14.15
CA ASP A 112 -5.50 -29.52 15.27
C ASP A 112 -4.81 -29.28 16.61
N ILE A 113 -3.51 -29.50 16.69
CA ILE A 113 -2.69 -29.21 17.87
C ILE A 113 -2.66 -27.70 18.15
N LEU A 114 -2.37 -26.91 17.13
CA LEU A 114 -2.37 -25.44 17.23
C LEU A 114 -3.72 -24.91 17.73
N ARG A 115 -4.82 -25.49 17.23
CA ARG A 115 -6.18 -25.14 17.65
C ARG A 115 -6.44 -25.46 19.13
N ASN A 116 -5.90 -26.56 19.62
CA ASN A 116 -6.00 -26.91 21.05
C ASN A 116 -5.13 -26.01 21.93
N LYS A 117 -3.94 -25.62 21.44
CA LYS A 117 -3.03 -24.72 22.16
C LYS A 117 -3.54 -23.28 22.23
N ASP A 118 -4.10 -22.80 21.12
CA ASP A 118 -4.61 -21.44 21.02
C ASP A 118 -5.88 -21.44 20.15
N SER A 119 -7.03 -21.22 20.78
CA SER A 119 -8.35 -21.28 20.14
C SER A 119 -8.51 -20.33 18.95
N ARG A 120 -7.66 -19.28 18.86
CA ARG A 120 -7.63 -18.35 17.73
C ARG A 120 -7.30 -19.05 16.43
N THR A 121 -6.57 -20.18 16.45
CA THR A 121 -6.33 -21.01 15.27
C THR A 121 -7.63 -21.42 14.58
N GLY A 122 -8.70 -21.66 15.33
CA GLY A 122 -10.01 -22.03 14.79
C GLY A 122 -10.71 -20.95 13.96
N ILE A 123 -10.22 -19.70 13.98
CA ILE A 123 -10.72 -18.60 13.14
C ILE A 123 -10.28 -18.82 11.67
N VAL A 124 -9.15 -19.48 11.47
CA VAL A 124 -8.55 -19.69 10.15
C VAL A 124 -8.84 -21.12 9.69
N PRO A 125 -9.46 -21.35 8.52
CA PRO A 125 -9.63 -22.69 7.98
C PRO A 125 -8.30 -23.40 7.75
N GLN A 126 -8.21 -24.69 8.06
CA GLN A 126 -7.00 -25.49 7.83
C GLN A 126 -6.49 -25.41 6.38
N ALA A 127 -7.40 -25.32 5.41
CA ALA A 127 -7.07 -25.19 3.99
C ALA A 127 -6.36 -23.88 3.60
N CYS A 128 -6.24 -22.92 4.53
CA CYS A 128 -5.47 -21.68 4.32
C CYS A 128 -3.94 -21.91 4.41
N GLY A 129 -3.49 -23.09 4.84
CA GLY A 129 -2.07 -23.46 4.91
C GLY A 129 -1.81 -24.89 4.46
N LEU A 130 -0.58 -25.14 4.04
CA LEU A 130 -0.07 -26.49 3.78
C LEU A 130 0.31 -27.18 5.09
N PRO A 131 0.35 -28.53 5.15
CA PRO A 131 0.77 -29.25 6.35
C PRO A 131 2.10 -28.74 6.92
N GLU A 132 3.10 -28.55 6.06
CA GLU A 132 4.46 -28.11 6.43
C GLU A 132 4.45 -26.70 7.04
N GLN A 133 3.52 -25.84 6.62
CA GLN A 133 3.36 -24.50 7.17
C GLN A 133 2.77 -24.54 8.58
N TRP A 134 1.81 -25.42 8.83
CA TRP A 134 1.26 -25.63 10.18
C TRP A 134 2.30 -26.29 11.10
N ASP A 135 3.12 -27.22 10.58
CA ASP A 135 4.24 -27.79 11.31
C ASP A 135 5.25 -26.72 11.72
N TYR A 136 5.62 -25.84 10.81
CA TYR A 136 6.51 -24.71 11.08
C TYR A 136 5.98 -23.80 12.22
N VAL A 137 4.70 -23.42 12.16
CA VAL A 137 4.08 -22.61 13.23
C VAL A 137 4.08 -23.34 14.56
N LEU A 138 3.79 -24.64 14.56
CA LEU A 138 3.79 -25.44 15.79
C LEU A 138 5.18 -25.49 16.43
N HIS A 139 6.23 -25.66 15.61
CA HIS A 139 7.62 -25.58 16.06
C HIS A 139 7.94 -24.21 16.68
N GLN A 140 7.56 -23.13 16.01
CA GLN A 140 7.78 -21.77 16.52
C GLN A 140 7.01 -21.51 17.82
N MET A 141 5.80 -22.02 17.95
CA MET A 141 4.98 -21.87 19.14
C MET A 141 5.56 -22.63 20.35
N GLY A 142 6.27 -23.74 20.09
CA GLY A 142 6.90 -24.55 21.12
C GLY A 142 5.91 -25.06 22.18
N LYS A 143 6.41 -25.40 23.38
CA LYS A 143 5.60 -26.02 24.44
C LYS A 143 4.57 -25.06 25.06
N SER A 144 4.96 -23.82 25.33
CA SER A 144 4.18 -22.85 26.12
C SER A 144 3.78 -21.58 25.35
N GLY A 145 4.19 -21.49 24.08
CA GLY A 145 3.90 -20.33 23.24
C GLY A 145 2.46 -20.30 22.74
N THR A 146 2.07 -19.14 22.26
CA THR A 146 0.78 -18.85 21.65
C THR A 146 1.01 -18.14 20.31
N TRP A 147 -0.07 -17.83 19.58
CA TRP A 147 0.03 -16.98 18.39
C TRP A 147 0.69 -15.63 18.67
N THR A 148 0.50 -15.07 19.85
CA THR A 148 1.16 -13.82 20.26
C THR A 148 2.68 -13.98 20.22
N THR A 149 3.22 -15.11 20.71
CA THR A 149 4.66 -15.39 20.65
C THR A 149 5.15 -15.45 19.20
N VAL A 150 4.50 -16.25 18.36
CA VAL A 150 4.87 -16.38 16.94
C VAL A 150 4.82 -15.04 16.21
N ILE A 151 3.79 -14.22 16.47
CA ILE A 151 3.62 -12.93 15.80
C ILE A 151 4.65 -11.92 16.29
N VAL A 152 4.96 -11.89 17.59
CA VAL A 152 5.97 -10.98 18.14
C VAL A 152 7.36 -11.31 17.59
N ASP A 153 7.72 -12.58 17.54
CA ASP A 153 9.03 -13.03 17.05
C ASP A 153 9.24 -12.72 15.55
N ASN A 154 8.17 -12.78 14.74
CA ASN A 154 8.25 -12.55 13.30
C ASN A 154 7.95 -11.12 12.87
N PHE A 155 7.10 -10.39 13.58
CA PHE A 155 6.55 -9.09 13.17
C PHE A 155 6.61 -8.00 14.26
N GLY A 156 7.18 -8.30 15.42
CA GLY A 156 7.42 -7.40 16.53
C GLY A 156 6.22 -7.14 17.42
N SER A 157 4.99 -7.06 16.90
CA SER A 157 3.79 -6.83 17.70
C SER A 157 2.52 -7.14 16.92
N GLU A 158 1.49 -7.68 17.57
CA GLU A 158 0.15 -7.85 17.00
C GLU A 158 -0.48 -6.52 16.54
N ASN A 159 -0.21 -5.44 17.26
CA ASN A 159 -0.75 -4.12 16.93
C ASN A 159 -0.03 -3.43 15.77
N ASN A 160 1.13 -3.93 15.36
CA ASN A 160 1.96 -3.32 14.32
C ASN A 160 1.77 -3.94 12.93
N LEU A 161 0.93 -4.97 12.80
CA LEU A 161 0.76 -5.73 11.55
C LEU A 161 0.41 -4.85 10.33
N LEU A 162 -0.36 -3.77 10.51
CA LEU A 162 -0.66 -2.83 9.41
C LEU A 162 0.60 -2.16 8.87
N HIS A 163 1.56 -1.78 9.72
CA HIS A 163 2.80 -1.15 9.30
C HIS A 163 3.81 -2.16 8.72
N VAL A 164 3.71 -3.41 9.14
CA VAL A 164 4.56 -4.50 8.61
C VAL A 164 4.30 -4.76 7.12
N ILE A 165 3.15 -4.37 6.59
CA ILE A 165 2.82 -4.52 5.16
C ILE A 165 3.87 -3.88 4.24
N ARG A 166 4.58 -2.84 4.67
CA ARG A 166 5.66 -2.20 3.91
C ARG A 166 6.84 -3.14 3.62
N GLU A 167 7.06 -4.16 4.46
CA GLU A 167 8.10 -5.16 4.29
C GLU A 167 7.63 -6.36 3.46
N TYR A 168 6.32 -6.48 3.21
CA TYR A 168 5.73 -7.60 2.48
C TYR A 168 6.38 -7.90 1.13
N PRO A 169 6.79 -6.91 0.31
CA PRO A 169 7.49 -7.18 -0.95
C PRO A 169 8.81 -7.92 -0.80
N LYS A 170 9.46 -7.83 0.38
CA LYS A 170 10.74 -8.49 0.70
C LYS A 170 10.55 -9.87 1.32
N PHE A 171 9.33 -10.21 1.77
CA PHE A 171 9.07 -11.50 2.40
C PHE A 171 9.18 -12.62 1.38
N ASP A 172 9.75 -13.75 1.81
CA ASP A 172 9.64 -15.02 1.12
C ASP A 172 8.20 -15.58 1.18
N VAL A 173 7.96 -16.68 0.52
CA VAL A 173 6.62 -17.28 0.41
C VAL A 173 6.08 -17.69 1.78
N GLU A 174 6.94 -18.25 2.65
CA GLU A 174 6.55 -18.72 3.97
C GLU A 174 6.18 -17.55 4.89
N LYS A 175 6.98 -16.51 4.89
CA LYS A 175 6.73 -15.31 5.69
C LYS A 175 5.51 -14.52 5.19
N ARG A 176 5.24 -14.50 3.88
CA ARG A 176 4.00 -13.96 3.31
C ARG A 176 2.78 -14.72 3.80
N TRP A 177 2.87 -16.04 3.80
CA TRP A 177 1.80 -16.87 4.32
C TRP A 177 1.58 -16.61 5.82
N LEU A 178 2.64 -16.62 6.63
CA LEU A 178 2.55 -16.36 8.06
C LEU A 178 1.96 -14.97 8.37
N TYR A 179 2.32 -13.96 7.59
CA TYR A 179 1.76 -12.61 7.72
C TYR A 179 0.25 -12.61 7.45
N TYR A 180 -0.18 -13.29 6.38
CA TYR A 180 -1.60 -13.44 6.06
C TYR A 180 -2.38 -14.14 7.19
N ILE A 181 -1.85 -15.22 7.73
CA ILE A 181 -2.46 -15.94 8.87
C ILE A 181 -2.50 -15.04 10.11
N ALA A 182 -1.43 -14.29 10.40
CA ALA A 182 -1.38 -13.35 11.52
C ALA A 182 -2.48 -12.28 11.41
N LEU A 183 -2.73 -11.73 10.21
CA LEU A 183 -3.83 -10.78 9.99
C LEU A 183 -5.21 -11.39 10.26
N LEU A 184 -5.42 -12.66 9.90
CA LEU A 184 -6.68 -13.36 10.16
C LEU A 184 -6.87 -13.63 11.67
N ILE A 185 -5.83 -14.08 12.34
CA ILE A 185 -5.85 -14.45 13.78
C ILE A 185 -6.03 -13.24 14.69
N CYS A 186 -5.29 -12.16 14.44
CA CYS A 186 -5.39 -10.94 15.25
C CYS A 186 -6.62 -10.10 14.92
N GLY A 187 -7.20 -10.33 13.72
CA GLY A 187 -8.17 -9.43 13.15
C GLY A 187 -7.55 -8.08 12.81
N VAL A 188 -8.10 -7.40 11.85
CA VAL A 188 -7.64 -6.05 11.47
C VAL A 188 -8.39 -5.02 12.29
N LYS A 189 -7.65 -4.23 13.08
CA LYS A 189 -8.18 -3.06 13.79
C LYS A 189 -7.93 -1.80 12.96
N ASN A 190 -8.87 -0.86 12.98
CA ASN A 190 -8.72 0.49 12.39
C ASN A 190 -8.54 0.56 10.86
N ASN A 191 -8.76 -0.52 10.10
CA ASN A 191 -8.76 -0.50 8.65
C ASN A 191 -9.84 -1.42 8.08
N ASP A 192 -11.02 -0.87 7.82
CA ASP A 192 -12.17 -1.63 7.33
C ASP A 192 -11.97 -2.08 5.88
N TYR A 193 -11.17 -1.34 5.10
CA TYR A 193 -10.84 -1.74 3.75
C TYR A 193 -9.97 -3.01 3.71
N LEU A 194 -8.98 -3.13 4.60
CA LEU A 194 -8.18 -4.35 4.68
C LEU A 194 -9.02 -5.55 5.14
N LYS A 195 -10.00 -5.36 6.05
CA LYS A 195 -10.97 -6.42 6.39
C LYS A 195 -11.73 -6.89 5.16
N LEU A 196 -12.19 -5.95 4.33
CA LEU A 196 -12.89 -6.28 3.09
C LEU A 196 -12.01 -7.08 2.13
N ALA A 197 -10.74 -6.69 1.97
CA ALA A 197 -9.79 -7.40 1.13
C ALA A 197 -9.47 -8.81 1.67
N LEU A 198 -9.29 -8.95 2.99
CA LEU A 198 -9.07 -10.24 3.64
C LEU A 198 -10.25 -11.20 3.49
N ASN A 199 -11.49 -10.71 3.61
CA ASN A 199 -12.68 -11.53 3.43
C ASN A 199 -12.80 -12.13 2.01
N LYS A 200 -12.12 -11.54 1.03
CA LYS A 200 -12.04 -12.03 -0.36
C LYS A 200 -10.80 -12.85 -0.65
N THR A 201 -9.92 -12.99 0.34
CA THR A 201 -8.62 -13.65 0.19
C THR A 201 -8.72 -15.08 0.71
N SER A 202 -8.56 -16.05 -0.17
CA SER A 202 -8.57 -17.46 0.18
C SER A 202 -7.15 -18.01 0.42
N LYS A 203 -6.14 -17.38 -0.21
CA LYS A 203 -4.72 -17.79 -0.13
C LYS A 203 -3.84 -16.56 0.02
N SER A 204 -2.73 -16.68 0.74
CA SER A 204 -1.77 -15.59 0.96
C SER A 204 -1.28 -14.92 -0.33
N SER A 205 -1.12 -15.68 -1.41
CA SER A 205 -0.71 -15.17 -2.73
C SER A 205 -1.71 -14.20 -3.37
N GLU A 206 -2.95 -14.18 -2.91
CA GLU A 206 -4.01 -13.31 -3.42
C GLU A 206 -4.15 -12.01 -2.62
N LEU A 207 -3.49 -11.89 -1.47
CA LEU A 207 -3.67 -10.77 -0.55
C LEU A 207 -3.46 -9.42 -1.23
N ILE A 208 -2.31 -9.23 -1.88
CA ILE A 208 -1.98 -7.95 -2.53
C ILE A 208 -2.94 -7.67 -3.70
N LYS A 209 -3.23 -8.68 -4.50
CA LYS A 209 -4.21 -8.58 -5.57
C LYS A 209 -5.57 -8.10 -5.05
N ASN A 210 -6.03 -8.64 -3.92
CA ASN A 210 -7.31 -8.24 -3.32
C ASN A 210 -7.25 -6.87 -2.66
N ILE A 211 -6.10 -6.44 -2.13
CA ILE A 211 -5.90 -5.05 -1.68
C ILE A 211 -6.08 -4.07 -2.84
N PHE A 212 -5.59 -4.38 -4.04
CA PHE A 212 -5.84 -3.53 -5.21
C PHE A 212 -7.28 -3.58 -5.71
N ARG A 213 -7.88 -4.78 -5.81
CA ARG A 213 -9.14 -5.01 -6.55
C ARG A 213 -10.41 -4.82 -5.74
N SER A 214 -10.38 -4.99 -4.42
CA SER A 214 -11.60 -4.97 -3.60
C SER A 214 -12.36 -3.65 -3.65
N VAL A 215 -11.69 -2.55 -4.00
CA VAL A 215 -12.33 -1.24 -4.20
C VAL A 215 -13.33 -1.25 -5.36
N LEU A 216 -13.14 -2.12 -6.37
CA LEU A 216 -14.00 -2.19 -7.56
C LEU A 216 -15.41 -2.69 -7.27
N ASP A 217 -15.62 -3.35 -6.13
CA ASP A 217 -16.92 -3.86 -5.71
C ASP A 217 -17.70 -2.85 -4.84
N ILE A 218 -17.11 -1.68 -4.61
CA ILE A 218 -17.71 -0.62 -3.84
C ILE A 218 -18.22 0.44 -4.83
N ASP A 219 -19.48 0.84 -4.68
CA ASP A 219 -20.00 1.97 -5.45
C ASP A 219 -19.32 3.26 -4.95
N TRP A 220 -18.66 3.99 -5.86
CA TRP A 220 -17.95 5.23 -5.53
C TRP A 220 -18.89 6.35 -5.05
N LYS A 221 -20.20 6.24 -5.31
CA LYS A 221 -21.26 7.14 -4.82
C LYS A 221 -21.75 6.80 -3.42
N SER A 222 -21.34 5.64 -2.86
CA SER A 222 -21.78 5.21 -1.54
C SER A 222 -21.17 6.08 -0.43
N GLU A 223 -21.92 6.27 0.65
CA GLU A 223 -21.51 7.09 1.81
C GLU A 223 -20.16 6.66 2.40
N ASN A 224 -19.90 5.36 2.44
CA ASN A 224 -18.68 4.81 3.03
C ASN A 224 -17.48 4.80 2.08
N TYR A 225 -17.67 5.11 0.79
CA TYR A 225 -16.63 4.99 -0.23
C TYR A 225 -15.39 5.78 0.13
N GLN A 226 -15.52 7.06 0.46
CA GLN A 226 -14.38 7.95 0.74
C GLN A 226 -13.52 7.46 1.90
N LYS A 227 -14.14 6.89 2.94
CA LYS A 227 -13.42 6.29 4.07
C LYS A 227 -12.58 5.09 3.60
N LEU A 228 -13.21 4.17 2.88
CA LEU A 228 -12.57 2.94 2.39
C LEU A 228 -11.48 3.24 1.35
N TYR A 229 -11.72 4.21 0.47
CA TYR A 229 -10.74 4.68 -0.51
C TYR A 229 -9.48 5.24 0.18
N ARG A 230 -9.62 6.10 1.20
CA ARG A 230 -8.48 6.63 1.97
C ARG A 230 -7.71 5.52 2.69
N GLN A 231 -8.42 4.55 3.26
CA GLN A 231 -7.79 3.39 3.89
C GLN A 231 -7.01 2.54 2.88
N ARG A 232 -7.56 2.33 1.67
CA ARG A 232 -6.84 1.69 0.55
C ARG A 232 -5.58 2.48 0.17
N LYS A 233 -5.73 3.78 -0.03
CA LYS A 233 -4.61 4.67 -0.40
C LYS A 233 -3.47 4.58 0.63
N SER A 234 -3.81 4.59 1.93
CA SER A 234 -2.82 4.40 3.00
C SER A 234 -2.12 3.04 2.93
N LEU A 235 -2.83 1.94 2.66
CA LEU A 235 -2.20 0.62 2.53
C LEU A 235 -1.25 0.53 1.33
N ILE A 236 -1.66 1.06 0.17
CA ILE A 236 -0.83 1.07 -1.04
C ILE A 236 0.42 1.94 -0.85
N SER A 237 0.30 3.08 -0.15
CA SER A 237 1.45 3.96 0.14
C SER A 237 2.53 3.27 0.97
N GLU A 238 2.16 2.33 1.85
CA GLU A 238 3.11 1.54 2.63
C GLU A 238 3.87 0.51 1.79
N LEU A 239 3.29 0.00 0.70
CA LEU A 239 3.90 -1.04 -0.14
C LEU A 239 5.14 -0.58 -0.94
N LYS A 240 5.32 0.71 -1.19
CA LYS A 240 6.52 1.42 -1.72
C LYS A 240 7.17 0.89 -3.02
N LYS A 241 6.73 -0.20 -3.62
CA LYS A 241 7.31 -0.76 -4.85
C LYS A 241 6.24 -1.02 -5.89
N PRO A 242 6.56 -0.83 -7.19
CA PRO A 242 5.66 -1.25 -8.24
C PRO A 242 5.44 -2.76 -8.14
N LEU A 243 4.17 -3.16 -8.11
CA LEU A 243 3.75 -4.55 -8.00
C LEU A 243 3.05 -4.97 -9.30
N PRO A 244 3.26 -6.20 -9.79
CA PRO A 244 2.58 -6.71 -10.99
C PRO A 244 1.04 -6.60 -10.89
N GLU A 245 0.51 -6.71 -9.68
CA GLU A 245 -0.92 -6.61 -9.38
C GLU A 245 -1.52 -5.25 -9.74
N THR A 246 -0.71 -4.18 -9.78
CA THR A 246 -1.15 -2.85 -10.21
C THR A 246 -1.51 -2.82 -11.69
N ILE A 247 -0.69 -3.48 -12.53
CA ILE A 247 -0.93 -3.56 -13.98
C ILE A 247 -2.25 -4.32 -14.23
N ASP A 248 -2.45 -5.42 -13.54
CA ASP A 248 -3.67 -6.21 -13.63
C ASP A 248 -4.90 -5.45 -13.12
N PHE A 249 -4.75 -4.70 -12.04
CA PHE A 249 -5.79 -3.80 -11.53
C PHE A 249 -6.20 -2.78 -12.59
N CYS A 250 -5.23 -2.08 -13.19
CA CYS A 250 -5.49 -1.07 -14.23
C CYS A 250 -6.19 -1.66 -15.47
N LYS A 251 -5.87 -2.91 -15.86
CA LYS A 251 -6.55 -3.61 -16.95
C LYS A 251 -8.03 -3.87 -16.63
N ILE A 252 -8.32 -4.40 -15.45
CA ILE A 252 -9.69 -4.70 -15.04
C ILE A 252 -10.49 -3.41 -14.87
N LEU A 253 -9.87 -2.38 -14.32
CA LEU A 253 -10.50 -1.09 -14.08
C LEU A 253 -11.06 -0.47 -15.37
N SER A 254 -10.45 -0.74 -16.53
CA SER A 254 -10.95 -0.27 -17.84
C SER A 254 -12.41 -0.67 -18.14
N THR A 255 -12.93 -1.71 -17.48
CA THR A 255 -14.33 -2.12 -17.60
C THR A 255 -15.32 -1.13 -16.97
N LYS A 256 -14.84 -0.22 -16.09
CA LYS A 256 -15.64 0.82 -15.45
C LYS A 256 -15.89 2.04 -16.36
N GLY A 257 -15.19 2.11 -17.50
CA GLY A 257 -15.32 3.22 -18.44
C GLY A 257 -15.00 4.57 -17.80
N GLU A 258 -15.92 5.54 -17.92
CA GLU A 258 -15.69 6.90 -17.40
C GLU A 258 -15.57 6.95 -15.87
N ASP A 259 -16.21 6.04 -15.14
CA ASP A 259 -16.14 5.98 -13.68
C ASP A 259 -14.80 5.46 -13.14
N GLU A 260 -13.91 4.94 -14.01
CA GLU A 260 -12.63 4.37 -13.58
C GLU A 260 -11.76 5.34 -12.79
N ILE A 261 -11.86 6.65 -13.05
CA ILE A 261 -11.08 7.69 -12.39
C ILE A 261 -11.26 7.68 -10.87
N TYR A 262 -12.47 7.41 -10.38
CA TYR A 262 -12.75 7.43 -8.96
C TYR A 262 -12.07 6.33 -8.16
N TYR A 263 -11.57 5.27 -8.82
CA TYR A 263 -10.90 4.12 -8.20
C TYR A 263 -9.36 4.20 -8.25
N LEU A 264 -8.81 5.16 -9.00
CA LEU A 264 -7.37 5.33 -9.21
C LEU A 264 -6.71 6.12 -8.08
N THR A 265 -5.40 5.95 -7.92
CA THR A 265 -4.55 6.74 -7.01
C THR A 265 -3.28 7.21 -7.72
N ASP A 266 -2.59 8.18 -7.14
CA ASP A 266 -1.29 8.69 -7.58
C ASP A 266 -0.10 7.88 -7.02
N LEU A 267 -0.34 6.74 -6.39
CA LEU A 267 0.70 6.01 -5.65
C LEU A 267 1.55 5.07 -6.51
N THR A 268 1.04 4.69 -7.68
CA THR A 268 1.76 3.79 -8.58
C THR A 268 1.86 4.37 -9.98
N GLN A 269 2.96 4.11 -10.66
CA GLN A 269 3.17 4.60 -12.02
C GLN A 269 2.05 4.16 -13.00
N PRO A 270 1.60 2.89 -13.02
CA PRO A 270 0.50 2.47 -13.90
C PRO A 270 -0.82 3.20 -13.63
N GLU A 271 -1.14 3.53 -12.36
CA GLU A 271 -2.34 4.30 -12.03
C GLU A 271 -2.22 5.75 -12.48
N LYS A 272 -1.06 6.41 -12.28
CA LYS A 272 -0.80 7.77 -12.78
C LYS A 272 -0.96 7.85 -14.30
N GLU A 273 -0.35 6.93 -15.05
CA GLU A 273 -0.49 6.87 -16.50
C GLU A 273 -1.94 6.65 -16.93
N LYS A 274 -2.67 5.81 -16.19
CA LYS A 274 -4.09 5.58 -16.44
C LYS A 274 -4.92 6.83 -16.22
N ILE A 275 -4.60 7.66 -15.21
CA ILE A 275 -5.26 8.95 -14.98
C ILE A 275 -5.03 9.89 -16.17
N ILE A 276 -3.81 10.00 -16.67
CA ILE A 276 -3.52 10.83 -17.86
C ILE A 276 -4.28 10.32 -19.10
N LYS A 277 -4.31 9.01 -19.31
CA LYS A 277 -5.08 8.40 -20.41
C LYS A 277 -6.58 8.65 -20.27
N TRP A 278 -7.12 8.59 -19.06
CA TRP A 278 -8.51 8.95 -18.79
C TRP A 278 -8.81 10.40 -19.14
N LEU A 279 -7.93 11.34 -18.75
CA LEU A 279 -8.06 12.76 -19.09
C LEU A 279 -8.07 12.99 -20.59
N SER A 280 -7.22 12.30 -21.36
CA SER A 280 -7.20 12.37 -22.81
C SER A 280 -8.48 11.82 -23.45
N ASN A 281 -9.13 10.83 -22.84
CA ASN A 281 -10.33 10.18 -23.38
C ASN A 281 -11.63 10.90 -22.98
N TYR A 282 -11.69 11.37 -21.75
CA TYR A 282 -12.94 11.85 -21.14
C TYR A 282 -12.86 13.30 -20.65
N GLY A 283 -11.65 13.86 -20.45
CA GLY A 283 -11.44 15.14 -19.80
C GLY A 283 -12.20 16.31 -20.43
N VAL A 284 -12.36 16.31 -21.75
CA VAL A 284 -13.11 17.37 -22.48
C VAL A 284 -14.60 17.47 -22.11
N LYS A 285 -15.16 16.45 -21.46
CA LYS A 285 -16.54 16.46 -20.98
C LYS A 285 -16.72 17.26 -19.70
N TYR A 286 -15.64 17.62 -19.04
CA TYR A 286 -15.62 18.29 -17.75
C TYR A 286 -15.01 19.69 -17.87
N SER A 287 -15.53 20.63 -17.13
CA SER A 287 -14.87 21.91 -16.95
C SER A 287 -13.55 21.75 -16.20
N LYS A 288 -12.69 22.77 -16.31
CA LYS A 288 -11.41 22.79 -15.57
C LYS A 288 -11.62 22.59 -14.06
N ASP A 289 -12.62 23.26 -13.48
CA ASP A 289 -12.86 23.22 -12.03
C ASP A 289 -13.38 21.85 -11.57
N GLU A 290 -14.20 21.18 -12.38
CA GLU A 290 -14.61 19.80 -12.14
C GLU A 290 -13.41 18.84 -12.20
N LEU A 291 -12.52 19.00 -13.19
CA LEU A 291 -11.30 18.21 -13.26
C LEU A 291 -10.38 18.43 -12.06
N VAL A 292 -10.19 19.70 -11.65
CA VAL A 292 -9.40 20.01 -10.44
C VAL A 292 -10.01 19.32 -9.22
N SER A 293 -11.33 19.36 -9.05
CA SER A 293 -12.02 18.72 -7.92
C SER A 293 -11.84 17.19 -7.91
N ILE A 294 -11.96 16.54 -9.06
CA ILE A 294 -11.74 15.09 -9.21
C ILE A 294 -10.27 14.75 -8.87
N LEU A 295 -9.35 15.48 -9.50
CA LEU A 295 -7.92 15.23 -9.37
C LEU A 295 -7.38 15.47 -7.96
N MET A 296 -7.95 16.41 -7.18
CA MET A 296 -7.58 16.63 -5.78
C MET A 296 -7.71 15.37 -4.93
N ASN A 297 -8.61 14.47 -5.25
CA ASN A 297 -8.76 13.21 -4.55
C ASN A 297 -7.81 12.11 -5.06
N VAL A 298 -7.64 12.04 -6.39
CA VAL A 298 -6.95 10.90 -7.04
C VAL A 298 -5.50 11.19 -7.37
N TYR A 299 -5.17 12.42 -7.78
CA TYR A 299 -3.81 12.86 -8.11
C TYR A 299 -3.62 14.36 -7.78
N PRO A 300 -3.37 14.73 -6.51
CA PRO A 300 -3.27 16.12 -6.07
C PRO A 300 -2.25 16.96 -6.84
N ASP A 301 -1.06 16.40 -7.13
CA ASP A 301 -0.02 17.14 -7.86
C ASP A 301 -0.48 17.57 -9.26
N LEU A 302 -1.24 16.73 -9.94
CA LEU A 302 -1.84 17.07 -11.23
C LEU A 302 -2.98 18.11 -11.08
N ALA A 303 -3.73 18.06 -9.97
CA ALA A 303 -4.72 19.09 -9.64
C ALA A 303 -4.03 20.44 -9.40
N TYR A 304 -2.92 20.46 -8.68
CA TYR A 304 -2.12 21.68 -8.46
C TYR A 304 -1.58 22.25 -9.78
N TYR A 305 -1.11 21.39 -10.67
CA TYR A 305 -0.70 21.80 -12.01
C TYR A 305 -1.85 22.46 -12.78
N LEU A 306 -3.04 21.87 -12.78
CA LEU A 306 -4.20 22.37 -13.50
C LEU A 306 -4.80 23.63 -12.87
N SER A 307 -4.61 23.83 -11.56
CA SER A 307 -5.13 24.99 -10.82
C SER A 307 -4.67 26.32 -11.42
N SER A 308 -5.47 27.38 -11.23
CA SER A 308 -5.17 28.71 -11.75
C SER A 308 -3.95 29.32 -11.04
N TYR A 309 -3.12 30.01 -11.80
CA TYR A 309 -2.08 30.92 -11.29
C TYR A 309 -2.40 32.35 -11.71
N ARG A 310 -2.23 33.33 -10.83
CA ARG A 310 -2.52 34.75 -11.12
C ARG A 310 -1.31 35.48 -11.67
N TYR A 311 -1.24 35.66 -12.99
CA TYR A 311 -0.16 36.38 -13.69
C TYR A 311 -0.26 37.91 -13.58
N ARG A 312 -1.26 38.48 -12.86
CA ARG A 312 -1.56 39.91 -12.79
C ARG A 312 -1.87 40.53 -14.17
N ASN A 313 -2.23 39.73 -15.13
CA ASN A 313 -2.67 40.11 -16.46
C ASN A 313 -3.72 39.10 -16.92
N GLU A 314 -4.90 39.57 -17.31
CA GLU A 314 -6.04 38.70 -17.62
C GLU A 314 -5.82 37.87 -18.87
N PHE A 315 -5.13 38.42 -19.86
CA PHE A 315 -4.78 37.68 -21.06
C PHE A 315 -3.88 36.46 -20.72
N LEU A 316 -2.84 36.65 -19.90
CA LEU A 316 -1.96 35.55 -19.50
C LEU A 316 -2.68 34.52 -18.62
N ASN A 317 -3.60 34.96 -17.75
CA ASN A 317 -4.42 34.09 -16.93
C ASN A 317 -5.21 33.13 -17.85
N THR A 318 -5.98 33.70 -18.78
CA THR A 318 -6.81 32.90 -19.72
C THR A 318 -5.97 32.05 -20.66
N TYR A 319 -4.84 32.59 -21.16
CA TYR A 319 -3.95 31.86 -22.04
C TYR A 319 -3.41 30.58 -21.39
N PHE A 320 -2.80 30.69 -20.20
CA PHE A 320 -2.18 29.54 -19.55
C PHE A 320 -3.19 28.58 -18.91
N GLU A 321 -4.38 29.02 -18.53
CA GLU A 321 -5.47 28.13 -18.14
C GLU A 321 -5.91 27.24 -19.30
N ASN A 322 -6.14 27.80 -20.47
CA ASN A 322 -6.49 27.04 -21.67
C ASN A 322 -5.35 26.15 -22.13
N TYR A 323 -4.11 26.64 -22.08
CA TYR A 323 -2.92 25.85 -22.42
C TYR A 323 -2.81 24.58 -21.56
N LYS A 324 -2.92 24.71 -20.24
CA LYS A 324 -2.86 23.55 -19.32
C LYS A 324 -4.03 22.59 -19.52
N TYR A 325 -5.22 23.12 -19.71
CA TYR A 325 -6.41 22.30 -19.96
C TYR A 325 -6.27 21.49 -21.25
N GLN A 326 -5.82 22.11 -22.36
CA GLN A 326 -5.54 21.38 -23.61
C GLN A 326 -4.48 20.32 -23.42
N LYS A 327 -3.39 20.62 -22.71
CA LYS A 327 -2.28 19.69 -22.49
C LYS A 327 -2.76 18.43 -21.78
N ILE A 328 -3.54 18.56 -20.70
CA ILE A 328 -4.02 17.39 -19.96
C ILE A 328 -5.15 16.64 -20.65
N THR A 329 -6.04 17.34 -21.36
CA THR A 329 -7.12 16.72 -22.14
C THR A 329 -6.63 16.21 -23.50
N ASN A 330 -5.42 16.61 -23.89
CA ASN A 330 -4.78 16.24 -25.15
C ASN A 330 -5.63 16.56 -26.37
N ARG A 331 -6.29 17.74 -26.35
CA ARG A 331 -7.20 18.24 -27.37
C ARG A 331 -6.93 19.71 -27.69
N ILE A 332 -6.94 20.06 -28.95
CA ILE A 332 -6.90 21.47 -29.40
C ILE A 332 -8.27 22.10 -29.18
N LEU A 333 -8.28 23.25 -28.51
CA LEU A 333 -9.48 24.06 -28.34
C LEU A 333 -9.57 25.08 -29.48
N PRO A 334 -10.58 25.05 -30.35
CA PRO A 334 -10.67 25.96 -31.49
C PRO A 334 -10.68 27.44 -31.10
N SER A 335 -11.16 27.79 -29.90
CA SER A 335 -11.11 29.16 -29.36
C SER A 335 -9.70 29.57 -28.99
N PHE A 336 -8.89 28.64 -28.47
CA PHE A 336 -7.50 28.91 -28.09
C PHE A 336 -6.59 28.98 -29.32
N ASP A 337 -6.84 28.15 -30.33
CA ASP A 337 -6.11 28.17 -31.58
C ASP A 337 -6.16 29.55 -32.26
N LYS A 338 -7.35 30.16 -32.32
CA LYS A 338 -7.52 31.55 -32.78
C LYS A 338 -6.69 32.55 -31.98
N VAL A 339 -6.61 32.38 -30.66
CA VAL A 339 -5.78 33.26 -29.79
C VAL A 339 -4.30 33.09 -30.14
N VAL A 340 -3.86 31.86 -30.41
CA VAL A 340 -2.46 31.59 -30.82
C VAL A 340 -2.15 32.24 -32.16
N GLU A 341 -3.04 32.11 -33.17
CA GLU A 341 -2.89 32.74 -34.46
C GLU A 341 -2.82 34.30 -34.34
N GLU A 342 -3.71 34.88 -33.55
CA GLU A 342 -3.68 36.33 -33.30
C GLU A 342 -2.38 36.75 -32.62
N GLN A 343 -1.90 36.01 -31.64
CA GLN A 343 -0.70 36.35 -30.88
C GLN A 343 0.58 36.10 -31.67
N ALA A 344 0.57 35.21 -32.64
CA ALA A 344 1.69 35.04 -33.61
C ALA A 344 1.95 36.36 -34.40
N ILE A 345 0.90 37.15 -34.63
CA ILE A 345 0.99 38.44 -35.32
C ILE A 345 1.22 39.59 -34.36
N LYS A 346 0.40 39.67 -33.27
CA LYS A 346 0.39 40.81 -32.35
C LYS A 346 1.58 40.83 -31.40
N MET A 347 2.05 39.64 -30.97
CA MET A 347 3.13 39.46 -29.98
C MET A 347 2.95 40.32 -28.72
N ASP A 348 1.73 40.40 -28.20
CA ASP A 348 1.37 41.27 -27.03
C ASP A 348 2.24 40.91 -25.79
N PHE A 349 2.74 39.68 -25.69
CA PHE A 349 3.64 39.23 -24.62
C PHE A 349 4.89 40.11 -24.52
N VAL A 350 5.37 40.71 -25.63
CA VAL A 350 6.55 41.59 -25.65
C VAL A 350 6.34 42.86 -24.82
N THR A 351 5.12 43.35 -24.80
CA THR A 351 4.73 44.56 -24.02
C THR A 351 4.26 44.22 -22.62
N ILE A 352 3.60 43.06 -22.46
CA ILE A 352 3.05 42.62 -21.18
C ILE A 352 4.17 42.11 -20.24
N LEU A 353 5.15 41.39 -20.75
CA LEU A 353 6.22 40.78 -20.00
C LEU A 353 7.55 41.53 -20.20
N LYS A 354 8.23 41.79 -19.07
CA LYS A 354 9.59 42.33 -19.10
C LYS A 354 10.58 41.25 -19.53
N PRO A 355 11.73 41.63 -20.17
CA PRO A 355 12.79 40.69 -20.41
C PRO A 355 13.36 40.15 -19.09
N ARG A 356 13.89 38.94 -19.09
CA ARG A 356 14.44 38.26 -17.89
C ARG A 356 15.54 39.08 -17.23
N THR A 357 16.40 39.75 -17.98
CA THR A 357 17.47 40.62 -17.48
C THR A 357 16.97 41.67 -16.49
N ALA A 358 15.77 42.22 -16.73
CA ALA A 358 15.15 43.23 -15.82
C ALA A 358 14.91 42.70 -14.39
N TYR A 359 14.88 41.39 -14.21
CA TYR A 359 14.74 40.71 -12.91
C TYR A 359 16.07 40.22 -12.39
N VAL A 360 16.90 39.58 -13.24
CA VAL A 360 18.19 38.98 -12.86
C VAL A 360 19.16 40.03 -12.30
N ASP A 361 19.20 41.22 -12.87
CA ASP A 361 20.04 42.31 -12.39
C ASP A 361 19.74 42.72 -10.96
N LYS A 362 18.50 42.59 -10.52
CA LYS A 362 17.98 43.01 -9.20
C LYS A 362 17.97 41.88 -8.19
N LEU A 363 18.38 40.67 -8.57
CA LEU A 363 18.37 39.56 -7.64
C LEU A 363 19.41 39.77 -6.51
N ASP A 364 18.93 39.65 -5.27
CA ASP A 364 19.78 39.50 -4.12
C ASP A 364 20.27 38.05 -4.02
N THR A 365 21.55 37.86 -4.28
CA THR A 365 22.22 36.56 -4.33
C THR A 365 22.97 36.22 -3.05
N GLN A 366 22.90 37.07 -2.02
CA GLN A 366 23.61 36.83 -0.77
C GLN A 366 23.04 35.58 -0.06
N ASN A 367 23.93 34.66 0.27
CA ASN A 367 23.59 33.38 0.92
C ASN A 367 22.48 32.58 0.18
N ALA A 368 22.52 32.63 -1.16
CA ALA A 368 21.58 31.95 -2.04
C ALA A 368 22.26 30.86 -2.86
N GLN A 369 21.56 29.75 -3.08
CA GLN A 369 21.89 28.77 -4.10
C GLN A 369 21.08 29.05 -5.36
N VAL A 370 21.73 29.09 -6.52
CA VAL A 370 21.07 29.28 -7.81
C VAL A 370 20.90 27.93 -8.50
N PHE A 371 19.69 27.71 -9.03
CA PHE A 371 19.34 26.55 -9.85
C PHE A 371 18.89 27.06 -11.23
N PHE A 372 19.62 26.69 -12.25
CA PHE A 372 19.18 26.83 -13.62
C PHE A 372 18.40 25.57 -14.01
N VAL A 373 17.13 25.72 -14.37
CA VAL A 373 16.24 24.62 -14.76
C VAL A 373 15.87 24.80 -16.22
N ASP A 374 16.47 24.00 -17.08
CA ASP A 374 16.27 24.02 -18.53
C ASP A 374 14.82 23.65 -18.89
N ALA A 375 14.19 24.41 -19.79
CA ALA A 375 12.84 24.21 -20.31
C ALA A 375 11.70 24.19 -19.26
N MET A 376 11.87 24.81 -18.08
CA MET A 376 10.81 24.94 -17.10
C MET A 376 9.88 26.11 -17.42
N GLY A 377 8.75 25.83 -18.05
CA GLY A 377 7.74 26.83 -18.42
C GLY A 377 6.93 27.40 -17.25
N VAL A 378 6.26 28.51 -17.51
CA VAL A 378 5.39 29.16 -16.52
C VAL A 378 4.10 28.39 -16.24
N GLU A 379 3.78 27.38 -17.00
CA GLU A 379 2.65 26.49 -16.76
C GLU A 379 2.73 25.74 -15.42
N TYR A 380 3.93 25.54 -14.87
CA TYR A 380 4.14 24.87 -13.59
C TYR A 380 3.97 25.77 -12.35
N LEU A 381 3.74 27.08 -12.54
CA LEU A 381 3.76 28.04 -11.41
C LEU A 381 2.70 27.75 -10.36
N SER A 382 1.50 27.32 -10.74
CA SER A 382 0.47 26.91 -9.77
C SER A 382 0.92 25.70 -8.94
N PHE A 383 1.51 24.71 -9.56
CA PHE A 383 2.09 23.54 -8.91
C PHE A 383 3.22 23.93 -7.95
N ILE A 384 4.20 24.70 -8.43
CA ILE A 384 5.34 25.17 -7.62
C ILE A 384 4.85 25.95 -6.41
N GLN A 385 3.88 26.86 -6.58
CA GLN A 385 3.33 27.65 -5.48
C GLN A 385 2.67 26.78 -4.40
N GLN A 386 1.89 25.78 -4.80
CA GLN A 386 1.24 24.87 -3.87
C GLN A 386 2.26 23.98 -3.14
N LYS A 387 3.22 23.42 -3.87
CA LYS A 387 4.28 22.57 -3.27
C LYS A 387 5.16 23.39 -2.31
N CYS A 388 5.52 24.62 -2.65
CA CYS A 388 6.21 25.52 -1.73
C CYS A 388 5.41 25.73 -0.43
N SER A 389 4.10 25.97 -0.55
CA SER A 389 3.21 26.12 0.62
C SER A 389 3.17 24.85 1.47
N GLU A 390 3.04 23.66 0.87
CA GLU A 390 3.07 22.37 1.56
C GLU A 390 4.41 22.13 2.30
N TYR A 391 5.50 22.60 1.69
CA TYR A 391 6.84 22.46 2.28
C TYR A 391 7.17 23.54 3.31
N GLY A 392 6.30 24.53 3.52
CA GLY A 392 6.55 25.67 4.40
C GLY A 392 7.59 26.65 3.84
N LEU A 393 7.75 26.68 2.51
CA LEU A 393 8.62 27.61 1.80
C LEU A 393 7.84 28.84 1.33
N SER A 394 8.43 30.01 1.46
CA SER A 394 7.89 31.25 0.88
C SER A 394 8.45 31.42 -0.54
N ALA A 395 7.57 31.46 -1.53
CA ALA A 395 7.93 31.64 -2.93
C ALA A 395 7.65 33.08 -3.41
N ASN A 396 8.66 33.76 -3.93
CA ASN A 396 8.51 35.03 -4.66
C ASN A 396 8.72 34.77 -6.15
N ILE A 397 7.65 34.85 -6.94
CA ILE A 397 7.64 34.43 -8.34
C ILE A 397 7.51 35.65 -9.25
N SER A 398 8.36 35.71 -10.27
CA SER A 398 8.31 36.71 -11.35
C SER A 398 8.28 36.01 -12.70
N CYS A 399 7.39 36.45 -13.59
CA CYS A 399 7.31 35.96 -14.97
C CYS A 399 8.02 36.94 -15.90
N ALA A 400 8.89 36.40 -16.73
CA ALA A 400 9.63 37.15 -17.74
C ALA A 400 9.40 36.51 -19.11
N ARG A 401 9.64 37.27 -20.19
CA ARG A 401 9.73 36.71 -21.54
C ARG A 401 11.14 36.20 -21.82
N CYS A 402 11.23 35.15 -22.64
CA CYS A 402 12.48 34.75 -23.27
C CYS A 402 12.63 35.44 -24.63
N GLU A 403 13.82 35.42 -25.18
CA GLU A 403 14.09 35.88 -26.56
C GLU A 403 13.69 34.82 -27.56
N LEU A 404 13.31 35.25 -28.76
CA LEU A 404 12.98 34.36 -29.87
C LEU A 404 14.17 34.19 -30.84
N PRO A 405 14.43 32.97 -31.32
CA PRO A 405 13.75 31.71 -30.99
C PRO A 405 14.01 31.28 -29.53
N SER A 406 13.03 30.63 -28.93
CA SER A 406 13.09 30.17 -27.53
C SER A 406 14.02 28.96 -27.35
N LEU A 407 15.29 29.14 -27.69
CA LEU A 407 16.35 28.14 -27.57
C LEU A 407 17.32 28.53 -26.46
N THR A 408 17.86 27.53 -25.73
CA THR A 408 18.79 27.73 -24.62
C THR A 408 20.00 28.58 -25.04
N VAL A 409 20.53 28.39 -26.26
CA VAL A 409 21.70 29.13 -26.75
C VAL A 409 21.50 30.65 -26.79
N PHE A 410 20.26 31.13 -26.97
CA PHE A 410 19.91 32.55 -27.00
C PHE A 410 19.31 33.04 -25.68
N ASN A 411 19.10 32.16 -24.70
CA ASN A 411 18.32 32.44 -23.50
C ASN A 411 19.04 32.10 -22.18
N LYS A 412 20.36 31.96 -22.20
CA LYS A 412 21.15 31.66 -20.99
C LYS A 412 22.10 32.78 -20.56
N GLU A 413 21.90 34.02 -21.05
CA GLU A 413 22.70 35.21 -20.73
C GLU A 413 22.81 35.49 -19.24
N PHE A 414 21.78 35.11 -18.47
CA PHE A 414 21.75 35.28 -17.01
C PHE A 414 22.81 34.43 -16.29
N VAL A 415 23.29 33.35 -16.90
CA VAL A 415 24.29 32.46 -16.32
C VAL A 415 25.60 33.24 -16.09
N ASP A 416 26.02 34.00 -17.10
CA ASP A 416 27.26 34.79 -17.01
C ASP A 416 27.10 35.94 -16.00
N VAL A 417 25.95 36.64 -16.02
CA VAL A 417 25.64 37.70 -15.05
C VAL A 417 25.68 37.20 -13.61
N LEU A 418 25.18 35.99 -13.35
CA LEU A 418 25.16 35.43 -12.00
C LEU A 418 26.55 34.88 -11.59
N LYS A 419 27.32 34.35 -12.53
CA LYS A 419 28.73 33.96 -12.27
C LYS A 419 29.57 35.17 -11.91
N ASP A 420 29.40 36.28 -12.61
CA ASP A 420 30.10 37.56 -12.32
C ASP A 420 29.73 38.08 -10.92
N LYS A 421 28.50 37.81 -10.44
CA LYS A 421 28.10 38.08 -9.05
C LYS A 421 28.66 37.05 -8.04
N GLY A 422 29.45 36.08 -8.46
CA GLY A 422 30.05 35.04 -7.60
C GLY A 422 29.09 33.90 -7.22
N CYS A 423 28.00 33.71 -7.93
CA CYS A 423 27.03 32.66 -7.64
C CYS A 423 27.51 31.29 -8.14
N LEU A 424 27.31 30.27 -7.32
CA LEU A 424 27.36 28.88 -7.77
C LEU A 424 26.03 28.51 -8.39
N ILE A 425 26.06 27.99 -9.63
CA ILE A 425 24.88 27.62 -10.39
C ILE A 425 24.83 26.11 -10.53
N SER A 426 23.74 25.50 -10.06
CA SER A 426 23.40 24.09 -10.32
C SER A 426 22.55 24.01 -11.58
N ASP A 427 23.04 23.32 -12.60
CA ASP A 427 22.38 23.11 -13.88
C ASP A 427 21.50 21.86 -13.80
N ILE A 428 20.21 21.98 -14.09
CA ILE A 428 19.21 20.91 -14.05
C ILE A 428 18.59 20.80 -15.44
N LYS A 429 18.95 19.74 -16.15
CA LYS A 429 18.52 19.48 -17.54
C LYS A 429 17.41 18.42 -17.64
N ASP A 430 17.07 17.78 -16.51
CA ASP A 430 16.17 16.63 -16.50
C ASP A 430 14.82 16.90 -17.20
N LEU A 431 14.29 18.14 -17.14
CA LEU A 431 13.03 18.49 -17.81
C LEU A 431 13.17 18.55 -19.34
N ASP A 432 14.30 19.05 -19.84
CA ASP A 432 14.56 19.10 -21.29
C ASP A 432 14.93 17.70 -21.81
N ASP A 433 15.71 16.94 -21.06
CA ASP A 433 16.14 15.57 -21.39
C ASP A 433 14.95 14.62 -21.63
N ILE A 434 13.85 14.74 -20.88
CA ILE A 434 12.63 13.95 -21.13
C ILE A 434 12.14 14.12 -22.57
N LYS A 435 12.31 15.31 -23.16
CA LYS A 435 11.73 15.66 -24.47
C LYS A 435 12.65 15.41 -25.64
N HIS A 436 13.96 15.36 -25.39
CA HIS A 436 14.95 15.31 -26.45
C HIS A 436 15.85 14.09 -26.40
N HIS A 437 16.48 13.83 -25.28
CA HIS A 437 17.53 12.82 -25.16
C HIS A 437 17.53 12.20 -23.77
N GLY A 438 18.00 10.97 -23.68
CA GLY A 438 18.24 10.31 -22.41
C GLY A 438 17.58 8.95 -22.28
N LYS A 439 17.90 8.28 -21.21
CA LYS A 439 17.40 6.93 -20.89
C LYS A 439 15.87 6.92 -20.68
N ASP A 440 15.32 8.04 -20.21
CA ASP A 440 13.91 8.21 -19.88
C ASP A 440 13.21 9.17 -20.88
N SER A 441 13.76 9.36 -22.08
CA SER A 441 13.16 10.23 -23.10
C SER A 441 11.82 9.69 -23.57
N PHE A 442 10.86 10.62 -23.73
CA PHE A 442 9.52 10.29 -24.20
C PHE A 442 9.51 10.01 -25.70
N ASP A 443 8.95 8.86 -26.07
CA ASP A 443 8.83 8.44 -27.47
C ASP A 443 7.53 8.98 -28.08
N TYR A 444 7.62 10.15 -28.74
CA TYR A 444 6.48 10.82 -29.40
C TYR A 444 5.90 10.06 -30.59
N GLU A 445 6.62 9.08 -31.14
CA GLU A 445 6.11 8.27 -32.25
C GLU A 445 5.17 7.18 -31.73
N LYS A 446 5.50 6.58 -30.61
CA LYS A 446 4.76 5.46 -30.03
C LYS A 446 3.66 5.91 -29.07
N GLU A 447 3.92 6.91 -28.26
CA GLU A 447 2.97 7.36 -27.23
C GLU A 447 2.33 8.69 -27.65
N LYS A 448 1.01 8.68 -27.75
CA LYS A 448 0.20 9.85 -28.14
C LYS A 448 -0.52 10.50 -26.96
N THR A 449 -0.20 10.08 -25.74
CA THR A 449 -0.78 10.62 -24.50
C THR A 449 0.32 11.33 -23.71
N PRO A 450 0.08 12.51 -23.10
CA PRO A 450 1.11 13.31 -22.45
C PRO A 450 1.53 12.74 -21.09
N ILE A 451 1.85 11.43 -21.00
CA ILE A 451 2.27 10.75 -19.78
C ILE A 451 3.61 11.28 -19.24
N TYR A 452 4.42 11.94 -20.08
CA TYR A 452 5.65 12.61 -19.65
C TYR A 452 5.42 13.67 -18.58
N LEU A 453 4.21 14.26 -18.49
CA LEU A 453 3.84 15.23 -17.45
C LEU A 453 4.01 14.67 -16.05
N ILE A 454 3.82 13.37 -15.86
CA ILE A 454 4.06 12.71 -14.57
C ILE A 454 5.50 12.95 -14.11
N LYS A 455 6.45 12.68 -15.02
CA LYS A 455 7.88 12.81 -14.72
C LYS A 455 8.30 14.27 -14.58
N GLU A 456 7.71 15.18 -15.36
CA GLU A 456 7.95 16.63 -15.22
C GLU A 456 7.58 17.12 -13.82
N LEU A 457 6.41 16.73 -13.31
CA LEU A 457 5.97 17.10 -11.95
C LEU A 457 6.86 16.47 -10.87
N GLU A 458 7.28 15.22 -11.04
CA GLU A 458 8.20 14.54 -10.12
C GLU A 458 9.56 15.24 -10.04
N ILE A 459 10.15 15.66 -11.18
CA ILE A 459 11.42 16.37 -11.21
C ILE A 459 11.34 17.70 -10.46
N ILE A 460 10.26 18.46 -10.66
CA ILE A 460 10.07 19.73 -9.98
C ILE A 460 9.87 19.51 -8.47
N ASP A 461 9.09 18.49 -8.09
CA ASP A 461 8.86 18.15 -6.67
C ASP A 461 10.13 17.70 -5.96
N ASP A 462 10.94 16.86 -6.62
CA ASP A 462 12.25 16.41 -6.13
C ASP A 462 13.21 17.60 -5.93
N LEU A 463 13.21 18.55 -6.85
CA LEU A 463 14.00 19.78 -6.71
C LEU A 463 13.56 20.59 -5.48
N LEU A 464 12.27 20.84 -5.32
CA LEU A 464 11.73 21.59 -4.18
C LEU A 464 11.97 20.87 -2.85
N THR A 465 11.88 19.54 -2.84
CA THR A 465 12.22 18.71 -1.67
C THR A 465 13.69 18.84 -1.29
N LYS A 466 14.61 18.79 -2.25
CA LYS A 466 16.04 19.00 -2.03
C LYS A 466 16.33 20.42 -1.52
N ILE A 467 15.68 21.43 -2.07
CA ILE A 467 15.81 22.82 -1.63
C ILE A 467 15.36 22.94 -0.16
N LYS A 468 14.19 22.41 0.19
CA LYS A 468 13.71 22.39 1.58
C LYS A 468 14.70 21.74 2.52
N ALA A 469 15.20 20.55 2.18
CA ALA A 469 16.17 19.82 3.00
C ALA A 469 17.46 20.63 3.21
N SER A 470 17.98 21.29 2.17
CA SER A 470 19.20 22.08 2.23
C SER A 470 19.03 23.37 3.05
N ILE A 471 17.87 24.04 2.95
CA ILE A 471 17.55 25.20 3.79
C ILE A 471 17.47 24.78 5.26
N LEU A 472 16.81 23.68 5.57
CA LEU A 472 16.71 23.15 6.94
C LEU A 472 18.08 22.73 7.51
N ALA A 473 18.97 22.24 6.66
CA ALA A 473 20.36 21.90 7.03
C ALA A 473 21.27 23.14 7.17
N GLY A 474 20.77 24.35 6.85
CA GLY A 474 21.55 25.58 6.93
C GLY A 474 22.60 25.74 5.82
N SER A 475 22.54 24.96 4.73
CA SER A 475 23.48 25.07 3.60
C SER A 475 23.36 26.42 2.89
N TYR A 476 22.15 26.95 2.81
CA TYR A 476 21.80 28.29 2.34
C TYR A 476 20.42 28.66 2.92
N ASN A 477 20.08 29.96 2.93
CA ASN A 477 18.77 30.39 3.45
C ASN A 477 17.76 30.73 2.34
N LYS A 478 18.20 30.73 1.09
CA LYS A 478 17.42 31.10 -0.07
C LYS A 478 17.85 30.29 -1.29
N ALA A 479 16.89 29.82 -2.07
CA ALA A 479 17.11 29.24 -3.39
C ALA A 479 16.55 30.17 -4.47
N ILE A 480 17.28 30.35 -5.56
CA ILE A 480 16.86 31.09 -6.74
C ILE A 480 16.73 30.09 -7.89
N ILE A 481 15.53 29.92 -8.41
CA ILE A 481 15.27 29.05 -9.56
C ILE A 481 15.07 29.96 -10.78
N ILE A 482 15.82 29.74 -11.85
CA ILE A 482 15.70 30.48 -13.11
C ILE A 482 15.60 29.49 -14.25
N SER A 483 14.66 29.74 -15.18
CA SER A 483 14.55 29.01 -16.43
C SER A 483 14.88 29.91 -17.62
N ASP A 484 15.33 29.30 -18.69
CA ASP A 484 15.64 29.95 -19.97
C ASP A 484 14.38 30.10 -20.84
N HIS A 485 13.63 29.03 -21.03
CA HIS A 485 12.40 28.96 -21.82
C HIS A 485 11.42 27.93 -21.27
N GLY A 486 10.25 27.80 -21.89
CA GLY A 486 9.26 26.77 -21.56
C GLY A 486 9.44 25.49 -22.38
N ALA A 487 8.41 24.63 -22.34
CA ALA A 487 8.43 23.36 -23.02
C ALA A 487 8.77 23.48 -24.52
N SER A 488 9.59 22.56 -25.01
CA SER A 488 10.14 22.59 -26.35
C SER A 488 9.26 21.92 -27.43
N ARG A 489 8.14 21.32 -27.06
CA ARG A 489 7.23 20.64 -27.97
C ARG A 489 5.78 21.04 -27.76
N LEU A 490 4.94 20.72 -28.77
CA LEU A 490 3.50 20.97 -28.71
C LEU A 490 2.88 20.28 -27.50
N ALA A 491 1.92 20.97 -26.87
CA ALA A 491 1.24 20.45 -25.70
C ALA A 491 0.28 19.30 -26.04
N VAL A 492 -0.32 19.32 -27.23
CA VAL A 492 -1.29 18.33 -27.71
C VAL A 492 -0.59 17.32 -28.64
N LEU A 493 -0.74 16.04 -28.33
CA LEU A 493 -0.11 14.94 -29.05
C LEU A 493 -1.08 14.14 -29.92
N HIS A 494 -2.37 14.20 -29.60
CA HIS A 494 -3.39 13.41 -30.29
C HIS A 494 -3.73 13.98 -31.67
N GLU A 495 -3.72 15.30 -31.78
CA GLU A 495 -4.04 16.04 -33.00
C GLU A 495 -2.77 16.75 -33.48
N THR A 496 -2.07 16.16 -34.40
CA THR A 496 -0.91 16.79 -35.06
C THR A 496 -1.32 17.19 -36.47
N GLU A 497 -1.81 18.41 -36.62
CA GLU A 497 -1.86 19.01 -37.94
C GLU A 497 -0.61 19.86 -38.17
N ASN A 498 0.32 19.35 -38.95
CA ASN A 498 1.31 20.21 -39.62
C ASN A 498 0.61 20.94 -40.75
N ILE A 499 0.09 22.10 -40.49
CA ILE A 499 -0.51 22.98 -41.53
C ILE A 499 0.57 23.42 -42.53
N TRP A 500 1.83 23.42 -42.09
CA TRP A 500 2.96 23.85 -42.90
C TRP A 500 3.92 22.68 -43.12
N ASN A 501 4.20 22.37 -44.38
CA ASN A 501 5.21 21.38 -44.79
C ASN A 501 6.63 21.97 -44.56
N MET A 502 7.02 22.16 -43.32
CA MET A 502 8.35 22.61 -42.95
C MET A 502 9.25 21.39 -42.76
N GLU A 503 10.31 21.29 -43.58
CA GLU A 503 11.38 20.32 -43.33
C GLU A 503 12.23 20.77 -42.14
N THR A 504 11.70 20.58 -40.93
CA THR A 504 12.48 20.79 -39.73
C THR A 504 13.17 19.49 -39.34
N LYS A 505 14.50 19.45 -39.51
CA LYS A 505 15.33 18.30 -39.12
C LYS A 505 16.07 18.63 -37.83
N GLY A 506 16.02 17.71 -36.83
CA GLY A 506 16.79 17.81 -35.59
C GLY A 506 15.98 18.10 -34.35
N GLU A 507 16.69 18.39 -33.26
CA GLU A 507 16.15 18.55 -31.89
C GLU A 507 15.06 19.63 -31.74
N HIS A 508 15.09 20.62 -32.62
CA HIS A 508 14.19 21.77 -32.58
C HIS A 508 13.07 21.71 -33.62
N SER A 509 12.86 20.56 -34.25
CA SER A 509 11.80 20.41 -35.25
C SER A 509 10.43 20.75 -34.67
N GLY A 510 9.66 21.58 -35.38
CA GLY A 510 8.35 22.07 -34.94
C GLY A 510 8.36 23.31 -34.01
N ARG A 511 9.55 23.80 -33.60
CA ARG A 511 9.66 25.03 -32.77
C ARG A 511 10.03 26.27 -33.60
N CYS A 512 10.97 26.14 -34.47
CA CYS A 512 11.44 27.24 -35.30
C CYS A 512 12.04 26.71 -36.63
N CYS A 513 12.04 27.54 -37.63
CA CYS A 513 12.78 27.30 -38.87
C CYS A 513 13.57 28.55 -39.23
N LYS A 514 14.56 28.40 -40.13
CA LYS A 514 15.27 29.54 -40.72
C LYS A 514 14.33 30.34 -41.60
N ILE A 515 14.50 31.67 -41.65
CA ILE A 515 13.70 32.56 -42.49
C ILE A 515 13.88 32.27 -43.98
N SER A 516 15.00 31.60 -44.35
CA SER A 516 15.30 31.18 -45.69
C SER A 516 14.63 29.86 -46.11
N GLU A 517 13.93 29.23 -45.26
CA GLU A 517 13.14 28.02 -45.45
C GLU A 517 11.63 28.32 -45.34
#